data_3c2d101c713a37d70a23aff3900db311
#
_entry.id   3c2d101c713a37d70a23aff3900db311
#
_cell.length_a   1.000
_cell.length_b   1.000
_cell.length_c   1.000
_cell.angle_alpha   90.00
_cell.angle_beta   90.00
_cell.angle_gamma   90.00
#
_symmetry.space_group_name_H-M   'P 1'
#
loop_
_entity.id
_entity.type
_entity.pdbx_description
1 polymer ?
#
loop_
_entity_poly.entity_id
_entity_poly.type
_entity_poly.pdbx_seq_one_letter_code
_entity_poly.pdbx_strand_id
1 'polypeptide(L)'
;MGVRDNRSSCVDVVQPIDNAVRIDLPCAADGLSAVAPDEADTFVIAGMGGDLIARILEAAPWVKDARYEFVLQPMTAVEDLREYLCNNGFQIVTERAVKAQGRVYTVMKAVFTGENTLCDPLFYFVGKLGENLEADELEYITRKRRIIAKLADDIK
;
A
#
# COMPACT_ATOMS: atom_id res chain seq x y z
N MET A 1 -31.68 6.63 28.87
CA MET A 1 -31.13 7.38 27.71
C MET A 1 -29.69 6.95 27.54
N GLY A 2 -29.50 5.87 26.76
CA GLY A 2 -28.19 5.23 26.61
C GLY A 2 -27.36 6.00 25.61
N VAL A 3 -26.24 6.55 26.05
CA VAL A 3 -25.16 7.04 25.17
C VAL A 3 -24.61 5.81 24.44
N ARG A 4 -24.86 5.72 23.14
CA ARG A 4 -24.18 4.74 22.30
C ARG A 4 -22.72 5.15 22.22
N ASP A 5 -21.86 4.36 22.86
CA ASP A 5 -20.41 4.45 22.72
C ASP A 5 -20.07 4.09 21.28
N ASN A 6 -19.86 5.12 20.46
CA ASN A 6 -19.53 4.99 19.04
C ASN A 6 -18.01 4.87 18.87
N ARG A 7 -17.37 4.02 19.67
CA ARG A 7 -16.03 3.55 19.44
C ARG A 7 -16.09 2.30 18.55
N SER A 8 -16.43 2.53 17.29
CA SER A 8 -16.05 1.59 16.24
C SER A 8 -14.52 1.63 16.17
N SER A 9 -13.87 0.64 16.78
CA SER A 9 -12.43 0.49 16.68
C SER A 9 -12.09 0.24 15.21
N CYS A 10 -11.35 1.18 14.63
CA CYS A 10 -10.93 1.14 13.24
C CYS A 10 -9.76 0.19 12.99
N VAL A 11 -9.35 -0.51 14.02
CA VAL A 11 -8.28 -1.48 13.97
C VAL A 11 -8.89 -2.85 14.23
N ASP A 12 -9.16 -3.61 13.18
CA ASP A 12 -9.52 -5.02 13.32
C ASP A 12 -8.23 -5.81 13.53
N VAL A 13 -8.01 -6.27 14.75
CA VAL A 13 -6.99 -7.27 15.04
C VAL A 13 -7.47 -8.59 14.46
N VAL A 14 -6.94 -8.97 13.32
CA VAL A 14 -7.19 -10.27 12.72
C VAL A 14 -6.36 -11.30 13.47
N GLN A 15 -6.99 -12.09 14.35
CA GLN A 15 -6.38 -13.29 14.91
C GLN A 15 -6.57 -14.48 13.95
N PRO A 16 -5.63 -15.41 13.82
CA PRO A 16 -4.23 -15.39 14.23
C PRO A 16 -3.25 -15.56 13.07
N ILE A 17 -2.75 -14.49 12.54
CA ILE A 17 -1.41 -14.51 11.99
C ILE A 17 -0.66 -13.65 12.98
N ASP A 18 0.30 -14.25 13.67
CA ASP A 18 0.97 -13.64 14.81
C ASP A 18 1.22 -12.15 14.60
N ASN A 19 0.55 -11.31 15.41
CA ASN A 19 0.86 -9.89 15.57
C ASN A 19 0.57 -8.96 14.36
N ALA A 20 -0.50 -9.19 13.57
CA ALA A 20 -0.89 -8.32 12.46
C ALA A 20 -2.04 -7.37 12.85
N VAL A 21 -1.89 -6.08 12.55
CA VAL A 21 -2.94 -5.06 12.67
C VAL A 21 -3.40 -4.64 11.27
N ARG A 22 -4.70 -4.68 11.04
CA ARG A 22 -5.33 -4.23 9.81
C ARG A 22 -5.94 -2.84 9.98
N ILE A 23 -5.67 -1.94 9.07
CA ILE A 23 -6.22 -0.60 9.03
C ILE A 23 -7.12 -0.46 7.80
N ASP A 24 -8.43 -0.35 8.03
CA ASP A 24 -9.44 -0.21 6.98
C ASP A 24 -10.12 1.18 6.98
N LEU A 25 -10.75 1.53 5.87
CA LEU A 25 -11.71 2.64 5.83
C LEU A 25 -12.98 2.27 6.65
N PRO A 26 -13.53 3.18 7.44
CA PRO A 26 -13.45 4.65 7.38
C PRO A 26 -12.44 5.30 8.34
N CYS A 27 -11.55 4.58 8.91
CA CYS A 27 -10.63 5.02 9.96
C CYS A 27 -9.42 5.80 9.46
N ALA A 28 -9.38 6.11 8.17
CA ALA A 28 -8.31 6.84 7.52
C ALA A 28 -7.97 8.21 8.15
N ALA A 29 -8.87 8.78 8.93
CA ALA A 29 -8.62 10.05 9.62
C ALA A 29 -7.62 9.92 10.76
N ASP A 30 -7.61 8.77 11.45
CA ASP A 30 -6.74 8.52 12.59
C ASP A 30 -5.50 7.65 12.21
N GLY A 31 -5.61 6.86 11.15
CA GLY A 31 -4.52 6.06 10.58
C GLY A 31 -3.77 5.27 11.66
N LEU A 32 -2.45 5.33 11.60
CA LEU A 32 -1.55 4.69 12.57
C LEU A 32 -1.43 5.45 13.90
N SER A 33 -2.02 6.65 14.03
CA SER A 33 -1.96 7.43 15.28
C SER A 33 -2.70 6.79 16.44
N ALA A 34 -3.66 5.90 16.13
CA ALA A 34 -4.41 5.14 17.13
C ALA A 34 -3.72 3.83 17.54
N VAL A 35 -2.57 3.49 16.95
CA VAL A 35 -1.82 2.25 17.18
C VAL A 35 -0.55 2.55 17.95
N ALA A 36 -0.30 1.79 19.01
CA ALA A 36 0.97 1.87 19.74
C ALA A 36 2.08 1.14 18.97
N PRO A 37 3.33 1.67 18.99
CA PRO A 37 4.45 1.05 18.25
C PRO A 37 4.72 -0.42 18.60
N ASP A 38 4.39 -0.83 19.83
CA ASP A 38 4.64 -2.21 20.31
C ASP A 38 3.42 -3.14 20.17
N GLU A 39 2.36 -2.67 19.49
CA GLU A 39 1.11 -3.41 19.37
C GLU A 39 1.19 -4.52 18.31
N ALA A 40 1.97 -4.29 17.25
CA ALA A 40 2.16 -5.27 16.18
C ALA A 40 3.49 -5.05 15.43
N ASP A 41 3.94 -6.10 14.74
CA ASP A 41 5.10 -6.05 13.84
C ASP A 41 4.68 -5.98 12.36
N THR A 42 3.45 -6.38 12.04
CA THR A 42 2.90 -6.37 10.69
C THR A 42 1.63 -5.52 10.62
N PHE A 43 1.61 -4.60 9.67
CA PHE A 43 0.48 -3.69 9.45
C PHE A 43 -0.11 -3.92 8.06
N VAL A 44 -1.43 -4.10 8.00
CA VAL A 44 -2.17 -4.21 6.73
C VAL A 44 -2.94 -2.92 6.53
N ILE A 45 -2.62 -2.17 5.47
CA ILE A 45 -3.31 -0.93 5.10
C ILE A 45 -3.93 -1.13 3.70
N ALA A 46 -5.23 -1.26 3.66
CA ALA A 46 -5.95 -1.68 2.45
C ALA A 46 -7.22 -0.86 2.20
N GLY A 47 -7.69 -0.85 0.96
CA GLY A 47 -8.99 -0.28 0.60
C GLY A 47 -9.03 1.25 0.47
N MET A 48 -7.86 1.93 0.39
CA MET A 48 -7.79 3.39 0.29
C MET A 48 -6.84 3.83 -0.83
N GLY A 49 -6.82 5.13 -1.16
CA GLY A 49 -5.90 5.67 -2.16
C GLY A 49 -4.44 5.58 -1.71
N GLY A 50 -3.53 5.38 -2.66
CA GLY A 50 -2.09 5.30 -2.37
C GLY A 50 -1.53 6.58 -1.76
N ASP A 51 -2.06 7.73 -2.16
CA ASP A 51 -1.75 9.04 -1.57
C ASP A 51 -2.16 9.14 -0.09
N LEU A 52 -3.28 8.52 0.27
CA LEU A 52 -3.73 8.47 1.67
C LEU A 52 -2.87 7.50 2.47
N ILE A 53 -2.51 6.33 1.92
CA ILE A 53 -1.59 5.39 2.56
C ILE A 53 -0.25 6.06 2.84
N ALA A 54 0.30 6.79 1.87
CA ALA A 54 1.55 7.54 2.02
C ALA A 54 1.46 8.55 3.18
N ARG A 55 0.38 9.33 3.26
CA ARG A 55 0.15 10.29 4.36
C ARG A 55 0.02 9.61 5.72
N ILE A 56 -0.61 8.44 5.80
CA ILE A 56 -0.71 7.66 7.03
C ILE A 56 0.67 7.22 7.52
N LEU A 57 1.51 6.73 6.62
CA LEU A 57 2.89 6.36 6.95
C LEU A 57 3.72 7.58 7.36
N GLU A 58 3.57 8.71 6.67
CA GLU A 58 4.27 9.95 6.96
C GLU A 58 3.92 10.53 8.34
N ALA A 59 2.64 10.43 8.72
CA ALA A 59 2.15 10.91 10.01
C ALA A 59 2.61 10.08 11.21
N ALA A 60 3.20 8.92 11.00
CA ALA A 60 3.66 8.00 12.04
C ALA A 60 5.18 7.76 11.94
N PRO A 61 6.05 8.69 12.39
CA PRO A 61 7.51 8.55 12.22
C PRO A 61 8.11 7.26 12.77
N TRP A 62 7.46 6.62 13.74
CA TRP A 62 7.88 5.37 14.35
C TRP A 62 7.84 4.18 13.38
N VAL A 63 7.08 4.26 12.26
CA VAL A 63 7.04 3.21 11.22
C VAL A 63 8.38 3.05 10.48
N LYS A 64 9.27 4.02 10.60
CA LYS A 64 10.62 4.00 10.02
C LYS A 64 11.59 3.18 10.89
N ASP A 65 11.24 1.91 11.05
CA ASP A 65 12.02 0.90 11.79
C ASP A 65 11.95 -0.42 11.02
N ALA A 66 13.10 -1.08 10.85
CA ALA A 66 13.23 -2.31 10.08
C ALA A 66 12.47 -3.52 10.69
N ARG A 67 12.00 -3.40 11.92
CA ARG A 67 11.18 -4.45 12.58
C ARG A 67 9.78 -4.58 11.99
N TYR A 68 9.27 -3.52 11.32
CA TYR A 68 7.90 -3.51 10.83
C TYR A 68 7.80 -3.96 9.39
N GLU A 69 6.74 -4.73 9.13
CA GLU A 69 6.31 -5.12 7.79
C GLU A 69 4.97 -4.48 7.45
N PHE A 70 4.84 -3.99 6.22
CA PHE A 70 3.61 -3.37 5.72
C PHE A 70 3.09 -4.16 4.55
N VAL A 71 1.81 -4.57 4.61
CA VAL A 71 1.06 -5.10 3.47
C VAL A 71 0.10 -4.01 3.02
N LEU A 72 0.36 -3.44 1.86
CA LEU A 72 -0.32 -2.26 1.34
C LEU A 72 -1.16 -2.64 0.11
N GLN A 73 -2.44 -2.25 0.13
CA GLN A 73 -3.33 -2.47 -1.01
C GLN A 73 -3.99 -1.13 -1.40
N PRO A 74 -3.35 -0.34 -2.29
CA PRO A 74 -3.93 0.88 -2.81
C PRO A 74 -5.06 0.59 -3.80
N MET A 75 -6.18 1.32 -3.67
CA MET A 75 -7.30 1.27 -4.61
C MET A 75 -7.07 2.17 -5.83
N THR A 76 -6.34 3.26 -5.63
CA THR A 76 -5.99 4.29 -6.62
C THR A 76 -4.61 4.84 -6.30
N ALA A 77 -4.03 5.69 -7.17
CA ALA A 77 -2.75 6.39 -6.94
C ALA A 77 -1.62 5.44 -6.50
N VAL A 78 -1.53 4.27 -7.13
CA VAL A 78 -0.53 3.25 -6.79
C VAL A 78 0.89 3.73 -7.15
N GLU A 79 1.00 4.52 -8.20
CA GLU A 79 2.25 5.14 -8.64
C GLU A 79 2.81 6.07 -7.58
N ASP A 80 1.97 6.93 -7.02
CA ASP A 80 2.35 7.90 -5.98
C ASP A 80 2.81 7.19 -4.71
N LEU A 81 2.15 6.07 -4.36
CA LEU A 81 2.57 5.27 -3.22
C LEU A 81 3.94 4.62 -3.44
N ARG A 82 4.21 4.06 -4.62
CA ARG A 82 5.52 3.48 -4.93
C ARG A 82 6.62 4.55 -4.90
N GLU A 83 6.34 5.71 -5.48
CA GLU A 83 7.26 6.86 -5.44
C GLU A 83 7.55 7.29 -3.99
N TYR A 84 6.51 7.43 -3.18
CA TYR A 84 6.66 7.75 -1.76
C TYR A 84 7.55 6.73 -1.03
N LEU A 85 7.27 5.44 -1.21
CA LEU A 85 8.04 4.37 -0.56
C LEU A 85 9.52 4.42 -0.94
N CYS A 86 9.83 4.52 -2.24
CA CYS A 86 11.20 4.62 -2.74
C CYS A 86 11.95 5.84 -2.17
N ASN A 87 11.28 6.99 -2.10
CA ASN A 87 11.89 8.25 -1.67
C ASN A 87 12.00 8.40 -0.14
N ASN A 88 11.31 7.55 0.63
CA ASN A 88 11.27 7.64 2.09
C ASN A 88 11.91 6.45 2.81
N GLY A 89 12.79 5.74 2.15
CA GLY A 89 13.58 4.67 2.75
C GLY A 89 12.85 3.35 2.92
N PHE A 90 11.72 3.15 2.23
CA PHE A 90 11.03 1.87 2.21
C PHE A 90 11.41 1.07 0.96
N GLN A 91 11.60 -0.22 1.14
CA GLN A 91 11.81 -1.17 0.05
C GLN A 91 10.54 -1.99 -0.17
N ILE A 92 10.03 -2.01 -1.41
CA ILE A 92 9.00 -2.96 -1.82
C ILE A 92 9.68 -4.34 -1.99
N VAL A 93 9.36 -5.26 -1.09
CA VAL A 93 9.95 -6.61 -1.07
C VAL A 93 9.31 -7.48 -2.14
N THR A 94 8.00 -7.53 -2.16
CA THR A 94 7.21 -8.26 -3.16
C THR A 94 5.99 -7.43 -3.56
N GLU A 95 5.51 -7.67 -4.76
CA GLU A 95 4.26 -7.09 -5.25
C GLU A 95 3.56 -8.10 -6.15
N ARG A 96 2.22 -8.18 -6.03
CA ARG A 96 1.37 -9.03 -6.84
C ARG A 96 0.18 -8.23 -7.34
N ALA A 97 -0.26 -8.54 -8.56
CA ALA A 97 -1.54 -8.06 -9.05
C ALA A 97 -2.62 -9.11 -8.81
N VAL A 98 -3.78 -8.67 -8.36
CA VAL A 98 -4.92 -9.54 -8.04
C VAL A 98 -6.19 -8.95 -8.63
N LYS A 99 -6.97 -9.77 -9.32
CA LYS A 99 -8.26 -9.39 -9.88
C LYS A 99 -9.38 -9.64 -8.88
N ALA A 100 -10.12 -8.61 -8.57
CA ALA A 100 -11.30 -8.68 -7.71
C ALA A 100 -12.41 -7.79 -8.28
N GLN A 101 -13.65 -8.28 -8.32
CA GLN A 101 -14.82 -7.54 -8.77
C GLN A 101 -14.64 -6.85 -10.15
N GLY A 102 -13.97 -7.53 -11.09
CA GLY A 102 -13.72 -7.02 -12.45
C GLY A 102 -12.63 -5.94 -12.55
N ARG A 103 -11.95 -5.62 -11.45
CA ARG A 103 -10.81 -4.70 -11.40
C ARG A 103 -9.54 -5.44 -11.01
N VAL A 104 -8.39 -4.92 -11.43
CA VAL A 104 -7.09 -5.44 -11.04
C VAL A 104 -6.46 -4.45 -10.08
N TYR A 105 -6.08 -4.95 -8.91
CA TYR A 105 -5.42 -4.21 -7.85
C TYR A 105 -4.02 -4.76 -7.65
N THR A 106 -3.15 -3.99 -7.02
CA THR A 106 -1.86 -4.48 -6.55
C THR A 106 -1.85 -4.59 -5.04
N VAL A 107 -1.17 -5.63 -4.55
CA VAL A 107 -0.86 -5.82 -3.14
C VAL A 107 0.65 -5.88 -3.02
N MET A 108 1.22 -5.04 -2.18
CA MET A 108 2.67 -4.97 -2.01
C MET A 108 3.06 -5.14 -0.55
N LYS A 109 4.18 -5.84 -0.33
CA LYS A 109 4.84 -5.93 0.97
C LYS A 109 6.01 -4.94 0.96
N ALA A 110 6.06 -4.07 1.94
CA ALA A 110 7.12 -3.10 2.11
C ALA A 110 7.76 -3.20 3.51
N VAL A 111 9.05 -2.88 3.59
CA VAL A 111 9.82 -2.79 4.83
C VAL A 111 10.64 -1.52 4.81
N PHE A 112 10.95 -0.97 5.99
CA PHE A 112 11.84 0.17 6.09
C PHE A 112 13.30 -0.30 6.09
N THR A 113 14.12 0.26 5.21
CA THR A 113 15.57 -0.03 5.13
C THR A 113 16.42 1.20 5.46
N GLY A 114 15.82 2.39 5.45
CA GLY A 114 16.51 3.66 5.59
C GLY A 114 17.24 4.13 4.34
N GLU A 115 17.25 3.33 3.29
CA GLU A 115 17.90 3.66 2.02
C GLU A 115 16.88 4.18 1.01
N ASN A 116 17.07 5.40 0.52
CA ASN A 116 16.27 5.91 -0.58
C ASN A 116 16.69 5.22 -1.87
N THR A 117 15.74 4.59 -2.53
CA THR A 117 15.99 3.89 -3.78
C THR A 117 15.62 4.81 -4.95
N LEU A 118 16.59 5.15 -5.78
CA LEU A 118 16.29 5.81 -7.05
C LEU A 118 15.62 4.78 -7.97
N CYS A 119 14.31 4.84 -8.02
CA CYS A 119 13.54 3.98 -8.89
C CYS A 119 13.37 4.62 -10.27
N ASP A 120 13.44 3.79 -11.33
CA ASP A 120 13.09 4.22 -12.68
C ASP A 120 11.62 4.69 -12.70
N PRO A 121 11.25 5.77 -13.39
CA PRO A 121 9.86 6.18 -13.57
C PRO A 121 8.95 5.04 -14.06
N LEU A 122 9.45 4.13 -14.90
CA LEU A 122 8.69 2.96 -15.33
C LEU A 122 8.33 2.03 -14.15
N PHE A 123 9.22 1.93 -13.15
CA PHE A 123 8.94 1.15 -11.94
C PHE A 123 7.72 1.68 -11.19
N TYR A 124 7.53 2.99 -11.11
CA TYR A 124 6.36 3.55 -10.45
C TYR A 124 5.07 3.13 -11.14
N PHE A 125 5.07 3.00 -12.47
CA PHE A 125 3.91 2.54 -13.23
C PHE A 125 3.66 1.04 -13.15
N VAL A 126 4.70 0.23 -13.28
CA VAL A 126 4.59 -1.23 -13.40
C VAL A 126 4.70 -1.93 -12.06
N GLY A 127 5.56 -1.43 -11.15
CA GLY A 127 5.82 -2.03 -9.84
C GLY A 127 6.82 -3.19 -9.89
N LYS A 128 6.95 -3.87 -8.75
CA LYS A 128 7.83 -5.02 -8.55
C LYS A 128 7.09 -6.33 -8.78
N LEU A 129 6.54 -6.53 -9.97
CA LEU A 129 5.93 -7.81 -10.33
C LEU A 129 7.00 -8.88 -10.57
N GLY A 130 6.69 -10.13 -10.23
CA GLY A 130 7.62 -11.24 -10.36
C GLY A 130 7.98 -11.59 -11.81
N GLU A 131 9.03 -12.36 -12.00
CA GLU A 131 9.45 -12.82 -13.34
C GLU A 131 8.44 -13.78 -13.99
N ASN A 132 7.74 -14.57 -13.16
CA ASN A 132 6.70 -15.48 -13.62
C ASN A 132 5.33 -14.81 -13.44
N LEU A 133 4.91 -14.09 -14.49
CA LEU A 133 3.65 -13.35 -14.47
C LEU A 133 2.45 -14.29 -14.60
N GLU A 134 1.54 -14.19 -13.67
CA GLU A 134 0.22 -14.83 -13.74
C GLU A 134 -0.78 -14.01 -14.58
N ALA A 135 -1.96 -14.55 -14.82
CA ALA A 135 -2.96 -13.91 -15.69
C ALA A 135 -3.36 -12.50 -15.22
N ASP A 136 -3.50 -12.29 -13.92
CA ASP A 136 -3.87 -11.00 -13.34
C ASP A 136 -2.75 -9.96 -13.51
N GLU A 137 -1.50 -10.36 -13.39
CA GLU A 137 -0.33 -9.51 -13.58
C GLU A 137 -0.17 -9.12 -15.04
N LEU A 138 -0.40 -10.07 -15.97
CA LEU A 138 -0.41 -9.78 -17.40
C LEU A 138 -1.53 -8.80 -17.76
N GLU A 139 -2.73 -8.95 -17.19
CA GLU A 139 -3.82 -8.00 -17.36
C GLU A 139 -3.45 -6.62 -16.83
N TYR A 140 -2.84 -6.54 -15.64
CA TYR A 140 -2.37 -5.29 -15.03
C TYR A 140 -1.39 -4.56 -15.93
N ILE A 141 -0.32 -5.25 -16.36
CA ILE A 141 0.71 -4.68 -17.25
C ILE A 141 0.10 -4.23 -18.57
N THR A 142 -0.80 -5.02 -19.15
CA THR A 142 -1.48 -4.67 -20.39
C THR A 142 -2.30 -3.38 -20.24
N ARG A 143 -3.00 -3.21 -19.13
CA ARG A 143 -3.73 -1.97 -18.82
C ARG A 143 -2.79 -0.77 -18.68
N LYS A 144 -1.68 -0.92 -17.94
CA LYS A 144 -0.67 0.13 -17.78
C LYS A 144 -0.03 0.53 -19.11
N ARG A 145 0.33 -0.44 -19.94
CA ARG A 145 0.85 -0.20 -21.28
C ARG A 145 -0.11 0.64 -22.13
N ARG A 146 -1.41 0.35 -22.08
CA ARG A 146 -2.43 1.12 -22.83
C ARG A 146 -2.51 2.57 -22.35
N ILE A 147 -2.39 2.81 -21.05
CA ILE A 147 -2.39 4.16 -20.46
C ILE A 147 -1.17 4.94 -20.97
N ILE A 148 0.02 4.35 -20.88
CA ILE A 148 1.27 4.99 -21.36
C ILE A 148 1.21 5.30 -22.84
N ALA A 149 0.73 4.34 -23.66
CA ALA A 149 0.59 4.55 -25.11
C ALA A 149 -0.34 5.72 -25.43
N LYS A 150 -1.49 5.81 -24.72
CA LYS A 150 -2.42 6.93 -24.90
C LYS A 150 -1.79 8.28 -24.55
N LEU A 151 -1.11 8.36 -23.39
CA LEU A 151 -0.41 9.58 -22.98
C LEU A 151 0.66 10.00 -24.00
N ALA A 152 1.38 9.04 -24.58
CA ALA A 152 2.39 9.32 -25.60
C ALA A 152 1.76 9.85 -26.93
N ASP A 153 0.54 9.45 -27.25
CA ASP A 153 -0.17 9.95 -28.44
C ASP A 153 -0.77 11.35 -28.21
N ASP A 154 -1.20 11.65 -26.98
CA ASP A 154 -1.76 12.96 -26.60
C ASP A 154 -0.68 14.09 -26.56
N ILE A 155 0.62 13.74 -26.56
CA ILE A 155 1.75 14.70 -26.52
C ILE A 155 2.21 15.09 -27.94
N LYS A 156 1.74 14.42 -28.99
CA LYS A 156 2.08 14.72 -30.40
C LYS A 156 1.17 15.80 -30.99
#